data_f8f41d153b74d3f6906845bea38a6e15
#
_entry.id   f8f41d153b74d3f6906845bea38a6e15
#
_cell.length_a   1.000
_cell.length_b   1.000
_cell.length_c   1.000
_cell.angle_alpha   90.00
_cell.angle_beta   90.00
_cell.angle_gamma   90.00
#
_symmetry.space_group_name_H-M   'P 1'
#
loop_
_entity.id
_entity.type
_entity.pdbx_description
1 polymer ?
#
loop_
_entity_poly.entity_id
_entity_poly.type
_entity_poly.pdbx_seq_one_letter_code
_entity_poly.pdbx_strand_id
1 'polypeptide(L)'
;KNVPLWLNEFVGSTKVTFSSDDLKYLKDSIIHLWNIGINEVAANVVFEDVWKENDDIIFEQQLKQLADYVIENELYDKYQCTLFVDSIGFPETEDSLNQTSCGAGIMLALGVDGKIYPCQRYYPDSLNKREGYVLGDIEHGLDKNRLRVFGTVAKKYQCSEKCQKCEVASGCMYCQAFSYDDADTDTNFQRATYICKMHKARVRANNYYFAKLRNIKGIRAERGEFEKNMYFILGDNYISYCSYLNEANKQKTMSENIIKKGLEYCYNNFYKPIFVHFKGERFVRQAEYDSYEILHIVPSDFCMNNEIYPNEDYIIVVSPKNILDLEKWNGKCKNVIFNICEEEMENLSQYITKCYEYTDRINLNIQNITSKFNYFLYKKELKRIADFIIEENINNGKEKEINVLTDILWLEEHEGCKAGEKNLTYAPDGKLYICPAYYSQGMEEIGDVGSVNILNQQLYSVKYFPICQNCDTYQCERCVYINKLYTGEVNVSPEFQCKKAHIERMISLYIQSEIEKSGEVLHHLDKIEYLDPYSCLKHNSELIGMSVGDDLNE
;
A
#
# COMPACT_ATOMS: atom_id res chain seq x y z
N LYS A 1 -21.08 -18.36 34.87
CA LYS A 1 -22.38 -18.80 35.43
C LYS A 1 -23.54 -17.91 34.97
N ASN A 2 -23.33 -16.61 34.71
CA ASN A 2 -24.41 -15.67 34.40
C ASN A 2 -24.67 -15.47 32.90
N VAL A 3 -23.74 -15.86 32.03
CA VAL A 3 -23.89 -15.66 30.58
C VAL A 3 -25.09 -16.39 29.97
N PRO A 4 -25.39 -17.66 30.30
CA PRO A 4 -26.60 -18.32 29.82
C PRO A 4 -27.90 -17.67 30.31
N LEU A 5 -27.91 -17.12 31.51
CA LEU A 5 -29.07 -16.38 32.03
C LEU A 5 -29.23 -15.07 31.27
N TRP A 6 -28.14 -14.37 30.97
CA TRP A 6 -28.17 -13.13 30.19
C TRP A 6 -28.67 -13.37 28.77
N LEU A 7 -28.25 -14.46 28.11
CA LEU A 7 -28.68 -14.82 26.77
C LEU A 7 -30.18 -15.13 26.63
N ASN A 8 -30.82 -15.57 27.70
CA ASN A 8 -32.26 -15.80 27.70
C ASN A 8 -33.09 -14.50 27.68
N GLU A 9 -32.52 -13.40 28.16
CA GLU A 9 -33.23 -12.11 28.34
C GLU A 9 -32.74 -11.06 27.33
N PHE A 10 -31.51 -11.18 26.79
CA PHE A 10 -30.87 -10.14 26.00
C PHE A 10 -30.21 -10.71 24.74
N VAL A 11 -30.23 -9.91 23.69
CA VAL A 11 -29.47 -10.14 22.46
C VAL A 11 -28.40 -9.05 22.37
N GLY A 12 -27.13 -9.44 22.14
CA GLY A 12 -26.04 -8.47 22.00
C GLY A 12 -24.66 -9.08 22.00
N SER A 13 -23.67 -8.22 21.88
CA SER A 13 -22.24 -8.58 21.92
C SER A 13 -21.72 -8.68 23.35
N THR A 14 -20.67 -9.48 23.52
CA THR A 14 -19.93 -9.58 24.79
C THR A 14 -18.54 -8.99 24.63
N LYS A 15 -18.12 -8.17 25.59
CA LYS A 15 -16.78 -7.61 25.63
C LYS A 15 -15.84 -8.49 26.46
N VAL A 16 -14.70 -8.86 25.86
CA VAL A 16 -13.62 -9.61 26.52
C VAL A 16 -12.32 -8.84 26.38
N THR A 17 -11.56 -8.74 27.46
CA THR A 17 -10.26 -8.08 27.45
C THR A 17 -9.20 -9.05 27.98
N PHE A 18 -8.11 -9.20 27.24
CA PHE A 18 -7.01 -10.09 27.58
C PHE A 18 -5.80 -9.31 28.06
N SER A 19 -5.19 -9.80 29.14
CA SER A 19 -3.89 -9.37 29.64
C SER A 19 -2.81 -10.38 29.28
N SER A 20 -1.55 -10.11 29.64
CA SER A 20 -0.42 -11.03 29.44
C SER A 20 -0.72 -12.46 29.97
N ASP A 21 -1.29 -12.58 31.17
CA ASP A 21 -1.54 -13.89 31.79
C ASP A 21 -2.67 -14.70 31.13
N ASP A 22 -3.57 -14.01 30.41
CA ASP A 22 -4.75 -14.61 29.77
C ASP A 22 -4.54 -14.97 28.30
N LEU A 23 -3.49 -14.46 27.66
CA LEU A 23 -3.26 -14.63 26.22
C LEU A 23 -3.32 -16.09 25.75
N LYS A 24 -2.76 -17.01 26.51
CA LYS A 24 -2.75 -18.45 26.19
C LYS A 24 -4.14 -19.09 26.10
N TYR A 25 -5.16 -18.43 26.65
CA TYR A 25 -6.55 -18.90 26.64
C TYR A 25 -7.43 -18.15 25.64
N LEU A 26 -6.87 -17.24 24.85
CA LEU A 26 -7.63 -16.34 23.96
C LEU A 26 -8.54 -17.11 23.01
N LYS A 27 -7.98 -18.03 22.23
CA LYS A 27 -8.75 -18.85 21.26
C LYS A 27 -9.87 -19.60 21.95
N ASP A 28 -9.54 -20.33 23.00
CA ASP A 28 -10.51 -21.21 23.68
C ASP A 28 -11.61 -20.38 24.38
N SER A 29 -11.28 -19.22 24.89
CA SER A 29 -12.27 -18.29 25.49
C SER A 29 -13.27 -17.77 24.45
N ILE A 30 -12.81 -17.38 23.26
CA ILE A 30 -13.68 -16.91 22.18
C ILE A 30 -14.57 -18.04 21.68
N ILE A 31 -14.00 -19.23 21.41
CA ILE A 31 -14.76 -20.40 20.97
C ILE A 31 -15.80 -20.80 22.03
N HIS A 32 -15.44 -20.76 23.31
CA HIS A 32 -16.39 -21.03 24.39
C HIS A 32 -17.58 -20.07 24.36
N LEU A 33 -17.36 -18.76 24.16
CA LEU A 33 -18.43 -17.78 24.05
C LEU A 33 -19.34 -18.04 22.85
N TRP A 34 -18.79 -18.39 21.70
CA TRP A 34 -19.58 -18.80 20.53
C TRP A 34 -20.43 -20.04 20.79
N ASN A 35 -19.84 -21.06 21.45
CA ASN A 35 -20.53 -22.30 21.75
C ASN A 35 -21.70 -22.15 22.75
N ILE A 36 -21.67 -21.13 23.60
CA ILE A 36 -22.80 -20.83 24.50
C ILE A 36 -23.83 -19.87 23.90
N GLY A 37 -23.67 -19.48 22.62
CA GLY A 37 -24.66 -18.72 21.86
C GLY A 37 -24.38 -17.23 21.68
N ILE A 38 -23.19 -16.73 22.02
CA ILE A 38 -22.77 -15.35 21.74
C ILE A 38 -22.18 -15.32 20.33
N ASN A 39 -22.85 -14.70 19.38
CA ASN A 39 -22.40 -14.66 17.99
C ASN A 39 -21.33 -13.56 17.74
N GLU A 40 -21.36 -12.47 18.51
CA GLU A 40 -20.44 -11.35 18.37
C GLU A 40 -19.61 -11.17 19.65
N VAL A 41 -18.29 -11.32 19.54
CA VAL A 41 -17.34 -11.15 20.64
C VAL A 41 -16.49 -9.91 20.37
N ALA A 42 -16.73 -8.84 21.14
CA ALA A 42 -15.92 -7.63 21.14
C ALA A 42 -14.65 -7.87 21.98
N ALA A 43 -13.65 -8.51 21.40
CA ALA A 43 -12.41 -8.85 22.06
C ALA A 43 -11.36 -7.73 21.92
N ASN A 44 -10.60 -7.55 22.98
CA ASN A 44 -9.58 -6.51 23.11
C ASN A 44 -8.38 -7.04 23.89
N VAL A 45 -7.24 -6.35 23.80
CA VAL A 45 -6.11 -6.50 24.72
C VAL A 45 -6.01 -5.25 25.58
N VAL A 46 -5.46 -5.37 26.79
CA VAL A 46 -5.28 -4.21 27.69
C VAL A 46 -4.27 -3.22 27.11
N PHE A 47 -4.44 -1.94 27.42
CA PHE A 47 -3.54 -0.87 26.93
C PHE A 47 -2.37 -0.62 27.88
N GLU A 48 -2.45 -1.13 29.11
CA GLU A 48 -1.51 -0.96 30.20
C GLU A 48 -0.15 -1.63 29.90
N ASP A 49 0.88 -1.18 30.60
CA ASP A 49 2.24 -1.74 30.52
C ASP A 49 2.35 -3.05 31.30
N VAL A 50 1.70 -4.09 30.78
CA VAL A 50 1.66 -5.43 31.41
C VAL A 50 2.33 -6.50 30.54
N TRP A 51 2.84 -6.12 29.37
CA TRP A 51 3.31 -7.06 28.35
C TRP A 51 4.71 -7.56 28.63
N LYS A 52 4.86 -8.87 28.67
CA LYS A 52 6.12 -9.60 28.86
C LYS A 52 6.82 -9.85 27.51
N GLU A 53 8.03 -10.33 27.60
CA GLU A 53 8.76 -10.82 26.44
C GLU A 53 7.97 -11.97 25.75
N ASN A 54 7.89 -11.96 24.44
CA ASN A 54 7.17 -12.93 23.58
C ASN A 54 5.63 -12.93 23.69
N ASP A 55 5.00 -12.03 24.44
CA ASP A 55 3.53 -11.95 24.50
C ASP A 55 2.91 -11.67 23.12
N ASP A 56 3.57 -10.86 22.29
CA ASP A 56 3.16 -10.60 20.93
C ASP A 56 3.22 -11.86 20.04
N ILE A 57 4.18 -12.73 20.25
CA ILE A 57 4.28 -14.03 19.56
C ILE A 57 3.14 -14.95 19.99
N ILE A 58 2.87 -15.04 21.31
CA ILE A 58 1.76 -15.83 21.86
C ILE A 58 0.42 -15.33 21.32
N PHE A 59 0.22 -14.01 21.35
CA PHE A 59 -1.00 -13.36 20.84
C PHE A 59 -1.22 -13.68 19.35
N GLU A 60 -0.19 -13.52 18.52
CA GLU A 60 -0.26 -13.84 17.11
C GLU A 60 -0.59 -15.32 16.86
N GLN A 61 0.05 -16.24 17.59
CA GLN A 61 -0.22 -17.67 17.48
C GLN A 61 -1.67 -18.03 17.87
N GLN A 62 -2.19 -17.44 18.95
CA GLN A 62 -3.58 -17.66 19.36
C GLN A 62 -4.57 -17.14 18.30
N LEU A 63 -4.29 -16.00 17.70
CA LEU A 63 -5.12 -15.48 16.61
C LEU A 63 -5.05 -16.34 15.36
N LYS A 64 -3.87 -16.81 14.95
CA LYS A 64 -3.73 -17.73 13.82
C LYS A 64 -4.48 -19.04 14.04
N GLN A 65 -4.38 -19.62 15.23
CA GLN A 65 -5.13 -20.83 15.59
C GLN A 65 -6.65 -20.59 15.59
N LEU A 66 -7.10 -19.39 16.01
CA LEU A 66 -8.51 -19.03 15.92
C LEU A 66 -8.94 -18.85 14.45
N ALA A 67 -8.10 -18.23 13.62
CA ALA A 67 -8.34 -18.08 12.19
C ALA A 67 -8.48 -19.42 11.49
N ASP A 68 -7.56 -20.36 11.74
CA ASP A 68 -7.64 -21.72 11.20
C ASP A 68 -8.92 -22.41 11.63
N TYR A 69 -9.29 -22.35 12.92
CA TYR A 69 -10.53 -22.91 13.41
C TYR A 69 -11.77 -22.33 12.72
N VAL A 70 -11.80 -21.00 12.51
CA VAL A 70 -12.92 -20.34 11.81
C VAL A 70 -13.04 -20.79 10.35
N ILE A 71 -11.91 -20.91 9.64
CA ILE A 71 -11.87 -21.31 8.23
C ILE A 71 -12.22 -22.79 8.05
N GLU A 72 -11.63 -23.66 8.87
CA GLU A 72 -11.84 -25.12 8.82
C GLU A 72 -13.29 -25.50 9.13
N ASN A 73 -13.94 -24.79 10.05
CA ASN A 73 -15.33 -25.06 10.45
C ASN A 73 -16.34 -24.16 9.74
N GLU A 74 -15.93 -23.35 8.74
CA GLU A 74 -16.78 -22.43 7.97
C GLU A 74 -17.64 -21.49 8.84
N LEU A 75 -16.99 -20.87 9.84
CA LEU A 75 -17.66 -20.03 10.82
C LEU A 75 -17.59 -18.53 10.52
N TYR A 76 -16.93 -18.13 9.44
CA TYR A 76 -16.63 -16.73 9.07
C TYR A 76 -17.89 -15.88 8.81
N ASP A 77 -19.02 -16.49 8.39
CA ASP A 77 -20.31 -15.81 8.19
C ASP A 77 -21.24 -15.92 9.41
N LYS A 78 -20.88 -16.77 10.36
CA LYS A 78 -21.74 -17.09 11.50
C LYS A 78 -21.36 -16.35 12.77
N TYR A 79 -20.05 -16.20 13.02
CA TYR A 79 -19.50 -15.62 14.23
C TYR A 79 -18.57 -14.47 13.92
N GLN A 80 -18.60 -13.45 14.78
CA GLN A 80 -17.75 -12.28 14.66
C GLN A 80 -16.83 -12.14 15.87
N CYS A 81 -15.59 -11.74 15.61
CA CYS A 81 -14.62 -11.38 16.62
C CYS A 81 -13.91 -10.10 16.18
N THR A 82 -13.97 -9.06 16.99
CA THR A 82 -13.39 -7.75 16.68
C THR A 82 -11.85 -7.76 16.59
N LEU A 83 -11.19 -8.88 16.87
CA LEU A 83 -9.75 -9.03 16.61
C LEU A 83 -9.45 -9.27 15.13
N PHE A 84 -10.42 -9.75 14.33
CA PHE A 84 -10.32 -9.85 12.88
C PHE A 84 -11.12 -8.72 12.24
N VAL A 85 -10.40 -7.79 11.62
CA VAL A 85 -10.97 -6.60 10.96
C VAL A 85 -10.19 -6.36 9.67
N ASP A 86 -10.90 -6.21 8.57
CA ASP A 86 -10.32 -6.02 7.24
C ASP A 86 -9.62 -4.66 7.07
N SER A 87 -10.12 -3.62 7.72
CA SER A 87 -9.66 -2.23 7.59
C SER A 87 -8.42 -1.87 8.42
N ILE A 88 -7.75 -2.83 9.08
CA ILE A 88 -6.57 -2.56 9.91
C ILE A 88 -5.27 -2.99 9.24
N GLY A 89 -4.17 -2.33 9.64
CA GLY A 89 -2.82 -2.72 9.24
C GLY A 89 -2.32 -2.02 7.98
N PHE A 90 -2.83 -0.82 7.70
CA PHE A 90 -2.43 0.05 6.61
C PHE A 90 -2.00 1.42 7.16
N PRO A 91 -1.37 2.29 6.35
CA PRO A 91 -1.10 3.67 6.75
C PRO A 91 -2.39 4.42 7.12
N GLU A 92 -2.29 5.38 8.02
CA GLU A 92 -3.40 6.31 8.30
C GLU A 92 -3.52 7.33 7.18
N THR A 93 -4.75 7.64 6.81
CA THR A 93 -5.04 8.75 5.91
C THR A 93 -4.91 10.10 6.64
N GLU A 94 -4.73 11.20 5.91
CA GLU A 94 -4.68 12.54 6.49
C GLU A 94 -5.97 12.87 7.24
N ASP A 95 -7.12 12.51 6.70
CA ASP A 95 -8.42 12.68 7.35
C ASP A 95 -8.49 11.93 8.68
N SER A 96 -7.99 10.70 8.73
CA SER A 96 -7.95 9.90 9.95
C SER A 96 -7.00 10.49 10.99
N LEU A 97 -5.86 11.05 10.58
CA LEU A 97 -4.94 11.76 11.47
C LEU A 97 -5.54 13.04 12.07
N ASN A 98 -6.47 13.69 11.37
CA ASN A 98 -7.19 14.87 11.83
C ASN A 98 -8.33 14.56 12.81
N GLN A 99 -8.64 13.28 13.05
CA GLN A 99 -9.72 12.84 13.93
C GLN A 99 -9.18 12.30 15.25
N THR A 100 -10.04 12.23 16.27
CA THR A 100 -9.79 11.45 17.47
C THR A 100 -10.39 10.06 17.32
N SER A 101 -9.70 9.02 17.83
CA SER A 101 -10.25 7.65 17.89
C SER A 101 -11.06 7.37 19.16
N CYS A 102 -11.23 8.36 20.02
CA CYS A 102 -11.78 8.21 21.35
C CYS A 102 -12.94 9.18 21.59
N GLY A 103 -13.98 8.73 22.30
CA GLY A 103 -15.14 9.55 22.65
C GLY A 103 -14.97 10.41 23.92
N ALA A 104 -13.78 10.54 24.48
CA ALA A 104 -13.54 11.39 25.66
C ALA A 104 -13.91 12.85 25.37
N GLY A 105 -14.64 13.47 26.31
CA GLY A 105 -15.18 14.82 26.13
C GLY A 105 -16.52 14.91 25.37
N ILE A 106 -16.90 13.83 24.64
CA ILE A 106 -18.23 13.65 24.05
C ILE A 106 -19.06 12.72 24.93
N MET A 107 -18.50 11.59 25.33
CA MET A 107 -19.06 10.67 26.33
C MET A 107 -18.65 11.16 27.72
N LEU A 108 -19.50 11.94 28.36
CA LEU A 108 -19.25 12.42 29.70
C LEU A 108 -19.57 11.35 30.74
N ALA A 109 -18.84 11.35 31.87
CA ALA A 109 -19.11 10.54 33.02
C ALA A 109 -19.39 11.43 34.24
N LEU A 110 -20.48 11.12 34.95
CA LEU A 110 -20.79 11.74 36.22
C LEU A 110 -20.27 10.84 37.36
N GLY A 111 -19.37 11.36 38.19
CA GLY A 111 -18.84 10.67 39.34
C GLY A 111 -19.82 10.72 40.53
N VAL A 112 -19.62 9.81 41.47
CA VAL A 112 -20.40 9.80 42.76
C VAL A 112 -20.14 11.04 43.61
N ASP A 113 -19.05 11.75 43.33
CA ASP A 113 -18.66 13.03 43.95
C ASP A 113 -19.37 14.24 43.33
N GLY A 114 -20.31 14.03 42.37
CA GLY A 114 -21.03 15.08 41.66
C GLY A 114 -20.21 15.81 40.57
N LYS A 115 -18.96 15.37 40.34
CA LYS A 115 -18.09 15.95 39.31
C LYS A 115 -18.30 15.27 37.94
N ILE A 116 -18.04 16.04 36.88
CA ILE A 116 -18.15 15.58 35.51
C ILE A 116 -16.76 15.37 34.92
N TYR A 117 -16.55 14.21 34.31
CA TYR A 117 -15.29 13.75 33.72
C TYR A 117 -15.42 13.53 32.19
N PRO A 118 -14.33 13.60 31.41
CA PRO A 118 -14.37 13.38 29.97
C PRO A 118 -14.90 12.00 29.54
N CYS A 119 -14.65 10.98 30.37
CA CYS A 119 -15.24 9.63 30.32
C CYS A 119 -14.96 8.92 31.64
N GLN A 120 -15.51 7.71 31.84
CA GLN A 120 -15.34 6.92 33.07
C GLN A 120 -13.86 6.62 33.43
N ARG A 121 -12.97 6.59 32.41
CA ARG A 121 -11.53 6.32 32.64
C ARG A 121 -10.76 7.52 33.19
N TYR A 122 -11.33 8.73 33.18
CA TYR A 122 -10.74 9.91 33.82
C TYR A 122 -11.19 10.10 35.27
N TYR A 123 -12.03 9.19 35.77
CA TYR A 123 -12.42 9.17 37.19
C TYR A 123 -11.22 8.72 38.06
N PRO A 124 -10.99 9.31 39.25
CA PRO A 124 -9.79 9.04 40.07
C PRO A 124 -9.50 7.55 40.30
N ASP A 125 -10.52 6.74 40.65
CA ASP A 125 -10.34 5.31 40.90
C ASP A 125 -9.98 4.48 39.65
N SER A 126 -10.06 5.08 38.45
CA SER A 126 -9.68 4.44 37.19
C SER A 126 -8.27 4.83 36.71
N LEU A 127 -7.60 5.74 37.39
CA LEU A 127 -6.26 6.22 37.12
C LEU A 127 -5.29 5.67 38.16
N ASN A 128 -4.02 5.51 37.82
CA ASN A 128 -3.00 4.94 38.69
C ASN A 128 -1.99 5.98 39.18
N LYS A 129 -1.70 6.99 38.36
CA LYS A 129 -0.60 7.94 38.61
C LYS A 129 -1.07 9.39 38.75
N ARG A 130 -2.27 9.71 38.26
CA ARG A 130 -2.76 11.08 38.17
C ARG A 130 -4.09 11.27 38.85
N GLU A 131 -4.38 12.51 39.21
CA GLU A 131 -5.70 12.89 39.67
C GLU A 131 -6.72 12.88 38.53
N GLY A 132 -8.01 12.71 38.89
CA GLY A 132 -9.10 12.75 37.92
C GLY A 132 -9.16 14.07 37.15
N TYR A 133 -9.40 14.02 35.86
CA TYR A 133 -9.54 15.21 35.03
C TYR A 133 -10.98 15.73 35.07
N VAL A 134 -11.26 16.67 35.95
CA VAL A 134 -12.61 17.23 36.17
C VAL A 134 -12.94 18.25 35.11
N LEU A 135 -14.07 18.10 34.42
CA LEU A 135 -14.61 19.07 33.43
C LEU A 135 -15.62 20.03 34.02
N GLY A 136 -16.08 19.80 35.23
CA GLY A 136 -17.10 20.59 35.91
C GLY A 136 -17.86 19.77 36.93
N ASP A 137 -19.02 20.23 37.35
CA ASP A 137 -19.89 19.56 38.32
C ASP A 137 -21.37 19.77 38.00
N ILE A 138 -22.26 19.08 38.72
CA ILE A 138 -23.72 19.14 38.52
C ILE A 138 -24.34 20.50 38.91
N GLU A 139 -23.67 21.28 39.74
CA GLU A 139 -24.18 22.58 40.24
C GLU A 139 -23.81 23.72 39.29
N HIS A 140 -22.56 23.72 38.79
CA HIS A 140 -22.01 24.80 37.99
C HIS A 140 -21.92 24.47 36.50
N GLY A 141 -22.13 23.21 36.12
CA GLY A 141 -22.04 22.74 34.73
C GLY A 141 -20.60 22.53 34.26
N LEU A 142 -20.40 22.55 32.93
CA LEU A 142 -19.11 22.26 32.30
C LEU A 142 -18.23 23.50 32.20
N ASP A 143 -16.98 23.38 32.59
CA ASP A 143 -15.92 24.35 32.27
C ASP A 143 -15.55 24.23 30.77
N LYS A 144 -15.96 25.21 30.01
CA LYS A 144 -15.73 25.27 28.54
C LYS A 144 -14.25 25.28 28.18
N ASN A 145 -13.36 25.83 29.01
CA ASN A 145 -11.93 25.89 28.74
C ASN A 145 -11.30 24.49 28.90
N ARG A 146 -11.68 23.76 29.95
CA ARG A 146 -11.21 22.39 30.14
C ARG A 146 -11.77 21.44 29.10
N LEU A 147 -13.02 21.62 28.67
CA LEU A 147 -13.65 20.82 27.62
C LEU A 147 -12.98 21.06 26.24
N ARG A 148 -12.48 22.26 25.95
CA ARG A 148 -11.80 22.58 24.67
C ARG A 148 -10.63 21.66 24.37
N VAL A 149 -9.92 21.15 25.39
CA VAL A 149 -8.83 20.18 25.22
C VAL A 149 -9.32 18.99 24.38
N PHE A 150 -10.47 18.43 24.72
CA PHE A 150 -11.03 17.25 24.08
C PHE A 150 -11.63 17.53 22.68
N GLY A 151 -12.00 18.77 22.41
CA GLY A 151 -12.41 19.21 21.08
C GLY A 151 -11.25 19.48 20.10
N THR A 152 -10.02 19.53 20.60
CA THR A 152 -8.82 19.82 19.78
C THR A 152 -7.84 18.66 19.69
N VAL A 153 -8.01 17.62 20.50
CA VAL A 153 -7.17 16.43 20.47
C VAL A 153 -7.44 15.62 19.21
N ALA A 154 -6.45 15.56 18.32
CA ALA A 154 -6.47 14.69 17.15
C ALA A 154 -5.24 13.78 17.14
N LYS A 155 -5.30 12.66 16.42
CA LYS A 155 -4.20 11.68 16.36
C LYS A 155 -2.87 12.35 16.01
N LYS A 156 -2.85 13.26 15.02
CA LYS A 156 -1.64 13.96 14.58
C LYS A 156 -0.94 14.76 15.68
N TYR A 157 -1.67 15.25 16.69
CA TYR A 157 -1.10 16.00 17.81
C TYR A 157 -0.66 15.09 18.96
N GLN A 158 -1.20 13.87 19.05
CA GLN A 158 -0.86 12.89 20.09
C GLN A 158 0.23 11.92 19.63
N CYS A 159 0.35 11.66 18.33
CA CYS A 159 1.28 10.69 17.78
C CYS A 159 2.65 11.31 17.53
N SER A 160 3.71 10.60 17.94
CA SER A 160 5.07 10.90 17.47
C SER A 160 5.16 10.73 15.95
N GLU A 161 6.18 11.33 15.33
CA GLU A 161 6.44 11.17 13.89
C GLU A 161 6.52 9.70 13.46
N LYS A 162 7.12 8.84 14.31
CA LYS A 162 7.16 7.38 14.09
C LYS A 162 5.77 6.76 14.02
N CYS A 163 4.81 7.21 14.82
CA CYS A 163 3.44 6.71 14.79
C CYS A 163 2.66 7.26 13.58
N GLN A 164 2.87 8.53 13.21
CA GLN A 164 2.22 9.13 12.05
C GLN A 164 2.65 8.47 10.72
N LYS A 165 3.92 8.06 10.64
CA LYS A 165 4.50 7.37 9.47
C LYS A 165 4.48 5.86 9.58
N CYS A 166 3.72 5.29 10.50
CA CYS A 166 3.67 3.85 10.68
C CYS A 166 2.86 3.19 9.56
N GLU A 167 3.48 2.28 8.83
CA GLU A 167 2.89 1.53 7.71
C GLU A 167 1.69 0.66 8.07
N VAL A 168 1.44 0.45 9.37
CA VAL A 168 0.33 -0.36 9.89
C VAL A 168 -0.47 0.39 10.96
N ALA A 169 -0.54 1.71 10.85
CA ALA A 169 -1.15 2.56 11.88
C ALA A 169 -2.67 2.42 11.97
N SER A 170 -3.35 2.08 10.85
CA SER A 170 -4.81 1.94 10.87
C SER A 170 -5.26 0.87 11.84
N GLY A 171 -6.29 1.16 12.62
CA GLY A 171 -6.80 0.28 13.67
C GLY A 171 -5.89 0.13 14.91
N CYS A 172 -4.78 0.87 14.99
CA CYS A 172 -3.96 0.92 16.19
C CYS A 172 -4.66 1.73 17.26
N MET A 173 -5.40 1.05 18.11
CA MET A 173 -6.20 1.67 19.15
C MET A 173 -5.35 2.12 20.35
N TYR A 174 -5.85 3.13 21.06
CA TYR A 174 -5.27 3.60 22.32
C TYR A 174 -6.37 4.18 23.22
N CYS A 175 -6.10 4.26 24.50
CA CYS A 175 -6.95 4.93 25.45
C CYS A 175 -6.38 6.30 25.81
N GLN A 176 -7.15 7.37 25.57
CA GLN A 176 -6.70 8.73 25.82
C GLN A 176 -6.47 8.99 27.33
N ALA A 177 -7.38 8.50 28.19
CA ALA A 177 -7.21 8.60 29.64
C ALA A 177 -5.99 7.82 30.14
N PHE A 178 -5.74 6.64 29.57
CA PHE A 178 -4.55 5.87 29.92
C PHE A 178 -3.27 6.60 29.46
N SER A 179 -3.27 7.18 28.27
CA SER A 179 -2.14 7.99 27.81
C SER A 179 -1.89 9.20 28.71
N TYR A 180 -2.95 9.84 29.19
CA TYR A 180 -2.86 10.92 30.18
C TYR A 180 -2.27 10.43 31.51
N ASP A 181 -2.72 9.26 32.01
CA ASP A 181 -2.31 8.71 33.30
C ASP A 181 -0.87 8.19 33.29
N ASP A 182 -0.47 7.49 32.21
CA ASP A 182 0.76 6.69 32.18
C ASP A 182 1.85 7.19 31.25
N ALA A 183 1.58 8.19 30.42
CA ALA A 183 2.63 8.85 29.63
C ALA A 183 3.63 9.58 30.53
N ASP A 184 4.86 9.72 30.09
CA ASP A 184 5.94 10.36 30.85
C ASP A 184 5.68 11.86 31.11
N THR A 185 4.69 12.44 30.44
CA THR A 185 4.33 13.85 30.55
C THR A 185 2.89 14.02 31.01
N ASP A 186 2.63 15.13 31.66
CA ASP A 186 1.34 15.50 32.25
C ASP A 186 0.40 16.13 31.20
N THR A 187 0.07 15.40 30.15
CA THR A 187 -0.67 15.93 29.02
C THR A 187 -1.60 14.91 28.35
N ASN A 188 -2.70 15.42 27.77
CA ASN A 188 -3.57 14.64 26.87
C ASN A 188 -3.02 14.53 25.44
N PHE A 189 -1.91 15.22 25.12
CA PHE A 189 -1.33 15.29 23.79
C PHE A 189 -0.11 14.37 23.61
N GLN A 190 0.02 13.36 24.46
CA GLN A 190 1.01 12.31 24.31
C GLN A 190 0.32 10.94 24.34
N ARG A 191 0.78 10.05 23.45
CA ARG A 191 0.26 8.69 23.34
C ARG A 191 1.22 7.68 23.96
N ALA A 192 0.71 6.84 24.85
CA ALA A 192 1.41 5.65 25.32
C ALA A 192 1.46 4.59 24.21
N THR A 193 2.61 3.92 24.06
CA THR A 193 2.88 2.99 22.94
C THR A 193 3.10 1.54 23.37
N TYR A 194 2.75 1.16 24.59
CA TYR A 194 2.94 -0.21 25.13
C TYR A 194 2.26 -1.28 24.29
N ILE A 195 1.13 -0.95 23.67
CA ILE A 195 0.37 -1.84 22.78
C ILE A 195 1.01 -2.05 21.39
N CYS A 196 2.06 -1.29 21.03
CA CYS A 196 2.59 -1.26 19.67
C CYS A 196 2.94 -2.65 19.12
N LYS A 197 3.65 -3.50 19.89
CA LYS A 197 4.01 -4.85 19.47
C LYS A 197 2.78 -5.77 19.34
N MET A 198 1.78 -5.60 20.21
CA MET A 198 0.54 -6.36 20.16
C MET A 198 -0.29 -5.99 18.92
N HIS A 199 -0.37 -4.68 18.59
CA HIS A 199 -1.02 -4.25 17.36
C HIS A 199 -0.36 -4.84 16.11
N LYS A 200 0.97 -4.80 16.02
CA LYS A 200 1.71 -5.40 14.89
C LYS A 200 1.47 -6.92 14.78
N ALA A 201 1.43 -7.62 15.89
CA ALA A 201 1.10 -9.04 15.93
C ALA A 201 -0.35 -9.31 15.46
N ARG A 202 -1.29 -8.46 15.88
CA ARG A 202 -2.69 -8.53 15.39
C ARG A 202 -2.76 -8.28 13.89
N VAL A 203 -2.04 -7.30 13.35
CA VAL A 203 -2.00 -7.04 11.89
C VAL A 203 -1.47 -8.26 11.13
N ARG A 204 -0.36 -8.86 11.58
CA ARG A 204 0.18 -10.08 10.95
C ARG A 204 -0.83 -11.23 10.97
N ALA A 205 -1.52 -11.44 12.08
CA ALA A 205 -2.57 -12.46 12.18
C ALA A 205 -3.79 -12.16 11.28
N ASN A 206 -4.17 -10.89 11.11
CA ASN A 206 -5.21 -10.48 10.17
C ASN A 206 -4.78 -10.72 8.71
N ASN A 207 -3.54 -10.37 8.35
CA ASN A 207 -3.00 -10.67 7.02
C ASN A 207 -3.05 -12.18 6.73
N TYR A 208 -2.68 -13.01 7.70
CA TYR A 208 -2.79 -14.46 7.61
C TYR A 208 -4.24 -14.94 7.41
N TYR A 209 -5.18 -14.46 8.24
CA TYR A 209 -6.59 -14.84 8.18
C TYR A 209 -7.22 -14.52 6.82
N PHE A 210 -7.11 -13.25 6.38
CA PHE A 210 -7.74 -12.80 5.15
C PHE A 210 -7.07 -13.41 3.90
N ALA A 211 -5.75 -13.64 3.92
CA ALA A 211 -5.07 -14.37 2.85
C ALA A 211 -5.61 -15.80 2.71
N LYS A 212 -5.71 -16.55 3.81
CA LYS A 212 -6.26 -17.90 3.79
C LYS A 212 -7.75 -17.93 3.40
N LEU A 213 -8.55 -17.00 3.92
CA LEU A 213 -9.96 -16.90 3.58
C LEU A 213 -10.15 -16.70 2.07
N ARG A 214 -9.37 -15.78 1.47
CA ARG A 214 -9.33 -15.55 0.03
C ARG A 214 -8.84 -16.79 -0.74
N ASN A 215 -7.72 -17.32 -0.33
CA ASN A 215 -6.99 -18.36 -1.09
C ASN A 215 -7.64 -19.74 -1.01
N ILE A 216 -8.31 -20.07 0.10
CA ILE A 216 -8.93 -21.37 0.34
C ILE A 216 -10.45 -21.32 0.05
N LYS A 217 -11.13 -20.26 0.43
CA LYS A 217 -12.60 -20.14 0.31
C LYS A 217 -13.05 -19.23 -0.83
N GLY A 218 -12.15 -18.49 -1.46
CA GLY A 218 -12.49 -17.51 -2.51
C GLY A 218 -13.19 -16.26 -2.01
N ILE A 219 -13.24 -16.06 -0.67
CA ILE A 219 -13.91 -14.91 -0.05
C ILE A 219 -12.90 -13.77 0.07
N ARG A 220 -13.21 -12.63 -0.53
CA ARG A 220 -12.36 -11.44 -0.55
C ARG A 220 -12.93 -10.37 0.37
N ALA A 221 -12.11 -9.88 1.29
CA ALA A 221 -12.41 -8.69 2.07
C ALA A 221 -11.94 -7.44 1.32
N GLU A 222 -12.67 -6.34 1.48
CA GLU A 222 -12.21 -5.02 1.03
C GLU A 222 -11.16 -4.51 2.01
N ARG A 223 -9.90 -4.59 1.60
CA ARG A 223 -8.76 -4.19 2.41
C ARG A 223 -7.99 -3.05 1.75
N GLY A 224 -7.30 -2.27 2.56
CA GLY A 224 -6.36 -1.26 2.06
C GLY A 224 -5.16 -1.90 1.33
N GLU A 225 -4.33 -1.07 0.75
CA GLU A 225 -3.14 -1.51 0.04
C GLU A 225 -1.89 -1.47 0.93
N PHE A 226 -1.01 -2.44 0.73
CA PHE A 226 0.30 -2.42 1.35
C PHE A 226 1.12 -1.25 0.81
N GLU A 227 1.82 -0.58 1.68
CA GLU A 227 2.67 0.54 1.30
C GLU A 227 3.99 0.09 0.64
N LYS A 228 4.45 -1.11 0.99
CA LYS A 228 5.74 -1.68 0.56
C LYS A 228 5.56 -2.96 -0.25
N ASN A 229 6.34 -3.12 -1.32
CA ASN A 229 6.30 -4.32 -2.15
C ASN A 229 7.69 -4.96 -2.24
N MET A 230 7.72 -6.29 -2.28
CA MET A 230 8.93 -7.06 -2.57
C MET A 230 8.71 -7.91 -3.81
N TYR A 231 9.50 -7.64 -4.85
CA TYR A 231 9.49 -8.36 -6.10
C TYR A 231 10.42 -9.57 -6.02
N PHE A 232 9.87 -10.77 -6.14
CA PHE A 232 10.61 -12.02 -6.18
C PHE A 232 10.89 -12.38 -7.63
N ILE A 233 12.11 -12.32 -8.06
CA ILE A 233 12.52 -12.81 -9.40
C ILE A 233 12.64 -14.34 -9.30
N LEU A 234 11.64 -15.08 -9.76
CA LEU A 234 11.60 -16.53 -9.62
C LEU A 234 12.61 -17.25 -10.52
N GLY A 235 13.04 -16.63 -11.61
CA GLY A 235 14.08 -17.14 -12.48
C GLY A 235 14.68 -16.09 -13.40
N ASP A 236 15.93 -16.27 -13.80
CA ASP A 236 16.70 -15.31 -14.62
C ASP A 236 16.07 -15.03 -16.01
N ASN A 237 15.33 -15.99 -16.56
CA ASN A 237 14.68 -15.88 -17.87
C ASN A 237 13.25 -15.27 -17.75
N TYR A 238 13.08 -14.27 -16.90
CA TYR A 238 11.81 -13.55 -16.80
C TYR A 238 11.69 -12.48 -17.88
N ILE A 239 10.45 -12.13 -18.26
CA ILE A 239 10.19 -11.01 -19.14
C ILE A 239 10.25 -9.73 -18.30
N SER A 240 11.08 -8.77 -18.72
CA SER A 240 11.11 -7.47 -18.05
C SER A 240 9.73 -6.83 -18.09
N TYR A 241 9.35 -6.24 -16.97
CA TYR A 241 8.10 -5.51 -16.79
C TYR A 241 8.34 -4.01 -16.49
N CYS A 242 9.55 -3.54 -16.78
CA CYS A 242 10.01 -2.17 -16.62
C CYS A 242 10.77 -1.68 -17.85
N SER A 243 11.30 -0.47 -17.79
CA SER A 243 11.98 0.24 -18.89
C SER A 243 13.35 -0.30 -19.33
N TYR A 244 13.80 -1.44 -18.80
CA TYR A 244 15.05 -2.12 -19.22
C TYR A 244 14.74 -3.43 -19.93
N LEU A 245 15.65 -3.90 -20.79
CA LEU A 245 15.60 -5.25 -21.35
C LEU A 245 16.32 -6.22 -20.41
N ASN A 246 15.70 -7.37 -20.16
CA ASN A 246 16.36 -8.47 -19.47
C ASN A 246 17.04 -9.37 -20.51
N GLU A 247 18.35 -9.22 -20.65
CA GLU A 247 19.20 -10.02 -21.55
C GLU A 247 19.94 -11.13 -20.79
N ALA A 248 19.41 -11.58 -19.67
CA ALA A 248 20.10 -12.52 -18.80
C ALA A 248 20.41 -13.85 -19.50
N ASN A 249 21.69 -14.14 -19.67
CA ASN A 249 22.19 -15.44 -20.12
C ASN A 249 22.36 -16.46 -18.98
N LYS A 250 21.91 -16.13 -17.77
CA LYS A 250 21.97 -16.98 -16.59
C LYS A 250 20.72 -17.85 -16.55
N GLN A 251 20.79 -19.04 -15.93
CA GLN A 251 19.66 -19.97 -15.83
C GLN A 251 19.39 -20.34 -14.36
N LYS A 252 19.58 -19.37 -13.45
CA LYS A 252 19.24 -19.60 -12.05
C LYS A 252 17.74 -19.48 -11.85
N THR A 253 17.20 -20.39 -11.04
CA THR A 253 15.83 -20.31 -10.52
C THR A 253 15.88 -20.15 -9.02
N MET A 254 14.92 -19.43 -8.46
CA MET A 254 14.81 -19.25 -7.03
C MET A 254 14.40 -20.55 -6.36
N SER A 255 15.19 -21.02 -5.38
CA SER A 255 14.86 -22.23 -4.63
C SER A 255 13.70 -21.97 -3.67
N GLU A 256 12.94 -23.03 -3.36
CA GLU A 256 11.83 -22.96 -2.41
C GLU A 256 12.25 -22.43 -1.03
N ASN A 257 13.44 -22.78 -0.56
CA ASN A 257 13.97 -22.25 0.70
C ASN A 257 14.21 -20.74 0.65
N ILE A 258 14.67 -20.20 -0.50
CA ILE A 258 14.83 -18.76 -0.69
C ILE A 258 13.45 -18.10 -0.71
N ILE A 259 12.47 -18.65 -1.43
CA ILE A 259 11.08 -18.15 -1.46
C ILE A 259 10.52 -18.06 -0.04
N LYS A 260 10.58 -19.14 0.73
CA LYS A 260 10.08 -19.18 2.12
C LYS A 260 10.70 -18.11 3.02
N LYS A 261 12.03 -17.94 2.96
CA LYS A 261 12.72 -16.90 3.73
C LYS A 261 12.28 -15.49 3.33
N GLY A 262 12.12 -15.25 2.03
CA GLY A 262 11.63 -13.97 1.53
C GLY A 262 10.19 -13.69 1.95
N LEU A 263 9.30 -14.68 1.89
CA LEU A 263 7.91 -14.56 2.34
C LEU A 263 7.82 -14.31 3.84
N GLU A 264 8.63 -15.00 4.64
CA GLU A 264 8.74 -14.74 6.08
C GLU A 264 9.22 -13.31 6.37
N TYR A 265 10.19 -12.82 5.61
CA TYR A 265 10.63 -11.43 5.70
C TYR A 265 9.52 -10.45 5.35
N CYS A 266 8.78 -10.68 4.26
CA CYS A 266 7.61 -9.89 3.87
C CYS A 266 6.57 -9.83 4.98
N TYR A 267 6.24 -10.97 5.54
CA TYR A 267 5.29 -11.11 6.63
C TYR A 267 5.68 -10.30 7.87
N ASN A 268 6.93 -10.41 8.29
CA ASN A 268 7.43 -9.73 9.48
C ASN A 268 7.60 -8.22 9.28
N ASN A 269 7.85 -7.76 8.05
CA ASN A 269 8.14 -6.35 7.72
C ASN A 269 7.04 -5.68 6.90
N PHE A 270 5.87 -6.30 6.77
CA PHE A 270 4.68 -5.75 6.10
C PHE A 270 4.92 -5.37 4.63
N TYR A 271 5.62 -6.23 3.89
CA TYR A 271 5.74 -6.15 2.44
C TYR A 271 4.68 -7.01 1.76
N LYS A 272 4.08 -6.49 0.68
CA LYS A 272 3.31 -7.32 -0.25
C LYS A 272 4.27 -8.10 -1.14
N PRO A 273 4.22 -9.44 -1.16
CA PRO A 273 5.04 -10.23 -2.08
C PRO A 273 4.47 -10.16 -3.49
N ILE A 274 5.35 -9.91 -4.47
CA ILE A 274 5.03 -9.90 -5.90
C ILE A 274 5.94 -10.91 -6.58
N PHE A 275 5.36 -11.98 -7.13
CA PHE A 275 6.11 -13.02 -7.84
C PHE A 275 6.26 -12.67 -9.31
N VAL A 276 7.48 -12.54 -9.79
CA VAL A 276 7.83 -12.32 -11.18
C VAL A 276 8.21 -13.65 -11.81
N HIS A 277 7.29 -14.18 -12.60
CA HIS A 277 7.43 -15.46 -13.26
C HIS A 277 8.30 -15.38 -14.50
N PHE A 278 8.86 -16.52 -14.90
CA PHE A 278 9.73 -16.62 -16.06
C PHE A 278 9.12 -17.52 -17.13
N LYS A 279 9.60 -17.38 -18.36
CA LYS A 279 9.09 -18.11 -19.51
C LYS A 279 9.32 -19.61 -19.36
N GLY A 280 8.28 -20.41 -19.57
CA GLY A 280 8.31 -21.86 -19.44
C GLY A 280 8.22 -22.38 -18.00
N GLU A 281 8.04 -21.53 -17.02
CA GLU A 281 7.81 -21.93 -15.64
C GLU A 281 6.49 -22.71 -15.53
N ARG A 282 6.54 -23.78 -14.75
CA ARG A 282 5.35 -24.46 -14.28
C ARG A 282 5.21 -24.20 -12.77
N PHE A 283 4.54 -23.12 -12.43
CA PHE A 283 4.27 -22.76 -11.05
C PHE A 283 3.14 -23.64 -10.49
N VAL A 284 3.44 -24.35 -9.43
CA VAL A 284 2.44 -25.12 -8.67
C VAL A 284 2.28 -24.43 -7.32
N ARG A 285 1.08 -23.88 -7.08
CA ARG A 285 0.77 -23.25 -5.81
C ARG A 285 0.79 -24.29 -4.70
N GLN A 286 1.54 -24.02 -3.64
CA GLN A 286 1.63 -24.88 -2.49
C GLN A 286 0.79 -24.33 -1.33
N ALA A 287 0.29 -25.22 -0.48
CA ALA A 287 -0.57 -24.85 0.65
C ALA A 287 0.10 -23.84 1.62
N GLU A 288 1.43 -23.91 1.76
CA GLU A 288 2.18 -22.95 2.59
C GLU A 288 2.19 -21.52 2.05
N TYR A 289 1.81 -21.30 0.79
CA TYR A 289 1.65 -19.97 0.22
C TYR A 289 0.25 -19.39 0.41
N ASP A 290 -0.72 -20.21 0.83
CA ASP A 290 -2.11 -19.80 1.02
C ASP A 290 -2.29 -18.75 2.13
N SER A 291 -1.30 -18.63 3.01
CA SER A 291 -1.25 -17.61 4.06
C SER A 291 -0.70 -16.26 3.62
N TYR A 292 -0.43 -16.08 2.31
CA TYR A 292 0.09 -14.83 1.76
C TYR A 292 -0.82 -14.31 0.63
N GLU A 293 -0.98 -13.00 0.57
CA GLU A 293 -1.59 -12.31 -0.57
C GLU A 293 -0.50 -12.01 -1.60
N ILE A 294 -0.35 -12.85 -2.60
CA ILE A 294 0.69 -12.75 -3.62
C ILE A 294 0.10 -12.17 -4.91
N LEU A 295 0.75 -11.16 -5.45
CA LEU A 295 0.51 -10.67 -6.80
C LEU A 295 1.48 -11.37 -7.77
N HIS A 296 1.00 -11.75 -8.94
CA HIS A 296 1.78 -12.46 -9.93
C HIS A 296 1.99 -11.62 -11.20
N ILE A 297 3.24 -11.35 -11.57
CA ILE A 297 3.60 -10.79 -12.88
C ILE A 297 4.01 -11.96 -13.77
N VAL A 298 3.27 -12.19 -14.83
CA VAL A 298 3.38 -13.41 -15.65
C VAL A 298 3.58 -13.11 -17.12
N PRO A 299 4.37 -13.93 -17.85
CA PRO A 299 4.40 -13.87 -19.31
C PRO A 299 3.04 -14.29 -19.90
N SER A 300 2.73 -13.83 -21.12
CA SER A 300 1.44 -14.09 -21.77
C SER A 300 1.11 -15.56 -21.99
N ASP A 301 2.13 -16.41 -22.13
CA ASP A 301 1.99 -17.86 -22.30
C ASP A 301 1.88 -18.65 -20.99
N PHE A 302 1.90 -17.97 -19.85
CA PHE A 302 1.89 -18.61 -18.53
C PHE A 302 0.61 -19.40 -18.26
N CYS A 303 -0.56 -18.90 -18.66
CA CYS A 303 -1.84 -19.58 -18.49
C CYS A 303 -1.91 -20.93 -19.22
N MET A 304 -1.25 -21.04 -20.37
CA MET A 304 -1.24 -22.29 -21.15
C MET A 304 -0.51 -23.44 -20.43
N ASN A 305 0.51 -23.07 -19.65
CA ASN A 305 1.29 -24.05 -18.88
C ASN A 305 0.63 -24.41 -17.54
N ASN A 306 -0.21 -23.53 -16.99
CA ASN A 306 -0.71 -23.63 -15.63
C ASN A 306 -2.25 -23.70 -15.52
N GLU A 307 -2.97 -23.65 -16.65
CA GLU A 307 -4.45 -23.65 -16.69
C GLU A 307 -5.08 -22.57 -15.78
N ILE A 308 -4.48 -21.37 -15.78
CA ILE A 308 -4.86 -20.26 -14.92
C ILE A 308 -5.77 -19.30 -15.70
N TYR A 309 -6.79 -18.77 -15.02
CA TYR A 309 -7.69 -17.75 -15.55
C TYR A 309 -7.28 -16.38 -15.05
N PRO A 310 -7.47 -15.30 -15.86
CA PRO A 310 -7.15 -13.95 -15.43
C PRO A 310 -8.04 -13.55 -14.25
N ASN A 311 -7.40 -13.00 -13.24
CA ASN A 311 -8.04 -12.36 -12.12
C ASN A 311 -7.17 -11.19 -11.65
N GLU A 312 -7.56 -10.48 -10.61
CA GLU A 312 -6.82 -9.33 -10.11
C GLU A 312 -5.46 -9.66 -9.46
N ASP A 313 -5.15 -10.94 -9.26
CA ASP A 313 -3.85 -11.37 -8.73
C ASP A 313 -2.78 -11.53 -9.83
N TYR A 314 -3.19 -11.46 -11.11
CA TYR A 314 -2.30 -11.65 -12.24
C TYR A 314 -2.20 -10.39 -13.09
N ILE A 315 -0.96 -9.94 -13.31
CA ILE A 315 -0.60 -8.90 -14.28
C ILE A 315 0.14 -9.58 -15.43
N ILE A 316 -0.41 -9.45 -16.64
CA ILE A 316 0.12 -10.14 -17.81
C ILE A 316 1.06 -9.23 -18.57
N VAL A 317 2.26 -9.71 -18.89
CA VAL A 317 3.24 -8.97 -19.68
C VAL A 317 3.17 -9.39 -21.14
N VAL A 318 2.91 -8.42 -22.00
CA VAL A 318 2.85 -8.59 -23.47
C VAL A 318 3.73 -7.59 -24.21
N SER A 319 3.97 -7.89 -25.47
CA SER A 319 4.67 -7.03 -26.45
C SER A 319 3.98 -7.14 -27.80
N PRO A 320 4.35 -6.37 -28.83
CA PRO A 320 3.80 -6.51 -30.18
C PRO A 320 3.83 -7.95 -30.73
N LYS A 321 4.83 -8.74 -30.32
CA LYS A 321 5.04 -10.11 -30.82
C LYS A 321 4.08 -11.15 -30.27
N ASN A 322 3.51 -10.90 -29.09
CA ASN A 322 2.68 -11.88 -28.36
C ASN A 322 1.36 -11.32 -27.82
N ILE A 323 0.93 -10.17 -28.32
CA ILE A 323 -0.34 -9.55 -27.93
C ILE A 323 -1.54 -10.47 -28.14
N LEU A 324 -1.54 -11.32 -29.20
CA LEU A 324 -2.60 -12.28 -29.47
C LEU A 324 -2.68 -13.41 -28.44
N ASP A 325 -1.67 -13.59 -27.61
CA ASP A 325 -1.76 -14.56 -26.52
C ASP A 325 -2.82 -14.18 -25.50
N LEU A 326 -3.21 -12.89 -25.43
CA LEU A 326 -4.30 -12.42 -24.56
C LEU A 326 -5.64 -13.12 -24.88
N GLU A 327 -5.86 -13.54 -26.11
CA GLU A 327 -7.05 -14.33 -26.51
C GLU A 327 -7.17 -15.66 -25.77
N LYS A 328 -6.03 -16.21 -25.32
CA LYS A 328 -5.96 -17.49 -24.61
C LYS A 328 -6.29 -17.39 -23.13
N TRP A 329 -6.33 -16.17 -22.61
CA TRP A 329 -6.77 -15.88 -21.26
C TRP A 329 -8.30 -15.73 -21.26
N ASN A 330 -9.02 -16.72 -20.76
CA ASN A 330 -10.48 -16.76 -20.76
C ASN A 330 -11.09 -15.60 -19.95
N GLY A 331 -11.41 -14.50 -20.61
CA GLY A 331 -11.97 -13.31 -20.02
C GLY A 331 -11.05 -12.08 -20.13
N LYS A 332 -11.53 -10.93 -19.63
CA LYS A 332 -10.73 -9.72 -19.57
C LYS A 332 -9.68 -9.79 -18.48
N CYS A 333 -8.46 -9.43 -18.84
CA CYS A 333 -7.39 -9.21 -17.88
C CYS A 333 -7.63 -7.88 -17.18
N LYS A 334 -7.50 -7.84 -15.86
CA LYS A 334 -7.69 -6.58 -15.10
C LYS A 334 -6.60 -5.57 -15.42
N ASN A 335 -5.34 -6.04 -15.48
CA ASN A 335 -4.16 -5.23 -15.77
C ASN A 335 -3.23 -5.94 -16.75
N VAL A 336 -2.72 -5.20 -17.72
CA VAL A 336 -1.72 -5.65 -18.69
C VAL A 336 -0.53 -4.70 -18.66
N ILE A 337 0.68 -5.25 -18.65
CA ILE A 337 1.92 -4.51 -18.92
C ILE A 337 2.27 -4.70 -20.39
N PHE A 338 2.30 -3.61 -21.13
CA PHE A 338 2.66 -3.61 -22.55
C PHE A 338 4.06 -3.04 -22.73
N ASN A 339 4.98 -3.89 -23.15
CA ASN A 339 6.37 -3.52 -23.42
C ASN A 339 6.56 -3.23 -24.92
N ILE A 340 7.22 -2.14 -25.24
CA ILE A 340 7.57 -1.76 -26.60
C ILE A 340 8.99 -1.18 -26.67
N CYS A 341 9.71 -1.47 -27.75
CA CYS A 341 10.98 -0.82 -28.09
C CYS A 341 10.75 0.30 -29.12
N GLU A 342 11.72 1.20 -29.27
CA GLU A 342 11.62 2.36 -30.17
C GLU A 342 11.36 1.94 -31.62
N GLU A 343 11.95 0.83 -32.07
CA GLU A 343 11.82 0.32 -33.46
C GLU A 343 10.37 -0.08 -33.82
N GLU A 344 9.55 -0.41 -32.81
CA GLU A 344 8.16 -0.84 -32.99
C GLU A 344 7.16 0.31 -32.74
N MET A 345 7.64 1.51 -32.40
CA MET A 345 6.84 2.66 -31.94
C MET A 345 5.84 3.17 -32.98
N GLU A 346 6.11 3.01 -34.27
CA GLU A 346 5.28 3.52 -35.39
C GLU A 346 3.83 2.97 -35.36
N ASN A 347 3.64 1.80 -34.76
CA ASN A 347 2.33 1.14 -34.62
C ASN A 347 1.80 1.11 -33.19
N LEU A 348 2.35 1.91 -32.28
CA LEU A 348 2.00 1.88 -30.86
C LEU A 348 0.49 2.01 -30.62
N SER A 349 -0.16 2.98 -31.28
CA SER A 349 -1.60 3.19 -31.10
C SER A 349 -2.44 1.99 -31.53
N GLN A 350 -2.05 1.29 -32.60
CA GLN A 350 -2.74 0.08 -33.06
C GLN A 350 -2.60 -1.07 -32.05
N TYR A 351 -1.40 -1.25 -31.49
CA TYR A 351 -1.17 -2.27 -30.46
C TYR A 351 -1.95 -1.98 -29.17
N ILE A 352 -1.97 -0.74 -28.72
CA ILE A 352 -2.71 -0.35 -27.52
C ILE A 352 -4.21 -0.53 -27.73
N THR A 353 -4.76 -0.11 -28.88
CA THR A 353 -6.18 -0.33 -29.21
C THR A 353 -6.52 -1.83 -29.23
N LYS A 354 -5.62 -2.67 -29.76
CA LYS A 354 -5.82 -4.13 -29.75
C LYS A 354 -5.79 -4.70 -28.32
N CYS A 355 -4.91 -4.20 -27.43
CA CYS A 355 -4.91 -4.61 -26.03
C CYS A 355 -6.22 -4.30 -25.33
N TYR A 356 -6.86 -3.17 -25.63
CA TYR A 356 -8.13 -2.76 -25.02
C TYR A 356 -9.32 -3.67 -25.37
N GLU A 357 -9.18 -4.61 -26.29
CA GLU A 357 -10.18 -5.67 -26.48
C GLU A 357 -10.19 -6.65 -25.31
N TYR A 358 -9.07 -6.79 -24.57
CA TYR A 358 -8.84 -7.78 -23.52
C TYR A 358 -8.68 -7.20 -22.12
N THR A 359 -8.48 -5.88 -22.01
CA THR A 359 -8.30 -5.20 -20.71
C THR A 359 -8.90 -3.80 -20.75
N ASP A 360 -9.13 -3.22 -19.60
CA ASP A 360 -9.51 -1.82 -19.47
C ASP A 360 -8.35 -0.96 -18.93
N ARG A 361 -7.28 -1.60 -18.40
CA ARG A 361 -6.08 -0.95 -17.86
C ARG A 361 -4.79 -1.47 -18.50
N ILE A 362 -3.98 -0.55 -19.05
CA ILE A 362 -2.67 -0.84 -19.64
C ILE A 362 -1.57 -0.06 -18.92
N ASN A 363 -0.50 -0.75 -18.57
CA ASN A 363 0.75 -0.14 -18.11
C ASN A 363 1.75 -0.18 -19.26
N LEU A 364 1.90 0.92 -19.98
CA LEU A 364 2.83 1.05 -21.10
C LEU A 364 4.25 1.25 -20.59
N ASN A 365 5.17 0.39 -21.00
CA ASN A 365 6.60 0.51 -20.78
C ASN A 365 7.34 0.69 -22.08
N ILE A 366 8.12 1.76 -22.21
CA ILE A 366 9.05 1.95 -23.31
C ILE A 366 10.42 1.48 -22.85
N GLN A 367 10.92 0.42 -23.46
CA GLN A 367 12.17 -0.21 -23.06
C GLN A 367 13.38 0.42 -23.76
N ASN A 368 14.49 0.52 -23.04
CA ASN A 368 15.78 1.01 -23.52
C ASN A 368 15.74 2.39 -24.18
N ILE A 369 14.93 3.30 -23.65
CA ILE A 369 14.89 4.69 -24.12
C ILE A 369 16.27 5.35 -23.98
N THR A 370 16.66 6.12 -24.99
CA THR A 370 17.93 6.84 -25.07
C THR A 370 17.74 8.31 -25.42
N SER A 371 18.83 9.08 -25.40
CA SER A 371 18.83 10.49 -25.84
C SER A 371 18.46 10.70 -27.33
N LYS A 372 18.44 9.63 -28.14
CA LYS A 372 18.04 9.66 -29.55
C LYS A 372 16.56 9.34 -29.79
N PHE A 373 15.78 9.23 -28.71
CA PHE A 373 14.36 8.85 -28.77
C PHE A 373 13.56 9.78 -29.69
N ASN A 374 12.70 9.20 -30.53
CA ASN A 374 11.88 9.94 -31.49
C ASN A 374 10.62 10.52 -30.81
N TYR A 375 10.75 11.68 -30.19
CA TYR A 375 9.65 12.37 -29.49
C TYR A 375 8.50 12.75 -30.40
N PHE A 376 8.76 13.11 -31.67
CA PHE A 376 7.71 13.48 -32.61
C PHE A 376 6.80 12.29 -32.91
N LEU A 377 7.39 11.13 -33.20
CA LEU A 377 6.64 9.91 -33.43
C LEU A 377 5.86 9.49 -32.17
N TYR A 378 6.50 9.52 -31.01
CA TYR A 378 5.86 9.19 -29.75
C TYR A 378 4.66 10.08 -29.45
N LYS A 379 4.82 11.40 -29.56
CA LYS A 379 3.73 12.37 -29.40
C LYS A 379 2.55 12.09 -30.34
N LYS A 380 2.84 11.76 -31.62
CA LYS A 380 1.82 11.44 -32.62
C LYS A 380 1.03 10.18 -32.24
N GLU A 381 1.71 9.14 -31.80
CA GLU A 381 1.06 7.89 -31.39
C GLU A 381 0.26 8.06 -30.08
N LEU A 382 0.80 8.79 -29.10
CA LEU A 382 0.06 9.12 -27.89
C LEU A 382 -1.22 9.92 -28.16
N LYS A 383 -1.16 10.86 -29.12
CA LYS A 383 -2.35 11.64 -29.52
C LYS A 383 -3.45 10.73 -30.09
N ARG A 384 -3.10 9.72 -30.90
CA ARG A 384 -4.05 8.74 -31.43
C ARG A 384 -4.66 7.86 -30.32
N ILE A 385 -3.84 7.47 -29.33
CA ILE A 385 -4.32 6.73 -28.16
C ILE A 385 -5.29 7.59 -27.37
N ALA A 386 -4.96 8.86 -27.16
CA ALA A 386 -5.82 9.82 -26.47
C ALA A 386 -7.16 9.99 -27.17
N ASP A 387 -7.16 10.16 -28.52
CA ASP A 387 -8.38 10.28 -29.31
C ASP A 387 -9.27 9.03 -29.16
N PHE A 388 -8.68 7.83 -29.14
CA PHE A 388 -9.41 6.59 -28.91
C PHE A 388 -10.00 6.52 -27.47
N ILE A 389 -9.21 6.89 -26.45
CA ILE A 389 -9.70 6.91 -25.04
C ILE A 389 -10.85 7.89 -24.90
N ILE A 390 -10.75 9.08 -25.47
CA ILE A 390 -11.81 10.09 -25.44
C ILE A 390 -13.09 9.56 -26.10
N GLU A 391 -12.98 8.91 -27.26
CA GLU A 391 -14.10 8.33 -27.98
C GLU A 391 -14.78 7.22 -27.17
N GLU A 392 -14.02 6.30 -26.58
CA GLU A 392 -14.56 5.22 -25.75
C GLU A 392 -15.25 5.76 -24.48
N ASN A 393 -14.65 6.74 -23.81
CA ASN A 393 -15.21 7.32 -22.58
C ASN A 393 -16.48 8.14 -22.88
N ILE A 394 -16.43 9.07 -23.86
CA ILE A 394 -17.53 10.00 -24.13
C ILE A 394 -18.67 9.30 -24.87
N ASN A 395 -18.38 8.52 -25.92
CA ASN A 395 -19.40 7.97 -26.81
C ASN A 395 -19.91 6.60 -26.35
N ASN A 396 -19.06 5.81 -25.70
CA ASN A 396 -19.35 4.42 -25.34
C ASN A 396 -19.52 4.19 -23.82
N GLY A 397 -19.25 5.21 -22.99
CA GLY A 397 -19.31 5.10 -21.53
C GLY A 397 -18.38 4.02 -20.98
N LYS A 398 -17.24 3.76 -21.64
CA LYS A 398 -16.25 2.76 -21.24
C LYS A 398 -14.98 3.45 -20.79
N GLU A 399 -14.69 3.29 -19.54
CA GLU A 399 -13.46 3.79 -18.95
C GLU A 399 -12.26 2.97 -19.44
N LYS A 400 -11.32 3.63 -20.14
CA LYS A 400 -10.07 3.07 -20.61
C LYS A 400 -8.90 3.82 -19.99
N GLU A 401 -7.99 3.09 -19.37
CA GLU A 401 -6.87 3.65 -18.62
C GLU A 401 -5.52 3.24 -19.18
N ILE A 402 -4.58 4.18 -19.19
CA ILE A 402 -3.16 3.93 -19.49
C ILE A 402 -2.29 4.80 -18.59
N ASN A 403 -1.30 4.18 -17.93
CA ASN A 403 -0.46 4.83 -16.93
C ASN A 403 0.15 6.17 -17.38
N VAL A 404 0.62 6.24 -18.60
CA VAL A 404 1.32 7.43 -19.14
C VAL A 404 0.40 8.61 -19.48
N LEU A 405 -0.92 8.41 -19.59
CA LEU A 405 -1.86 9.47 -19.97
C LEU A 405 -2.98 9.70 -18.96
N THR A 406 -3.51 8.66 -18.35
CA THR A 406 -4.70 8.78 -17.50
C THR A 406 -4.38 8.87 -16.01
N ASP A 407 -3.26 8.29 -15.55
CA ASP A 407 -2.94 8.29 -14.12
C ASP A 407 -2.78 9.69 -13.55
N ILE A 408 -2.12 10.59 -14.28
CA ILE A 408 -1.91 11.97 -13.81
C ILE A 408 -3.21 12.72 -13.50
N LEU A 409 -4.33 12.31 -14.12
CA LEU A 409 -5.64 12.94 -13.89
C LEU A 409 -6.21 12.67 -12.49
N TRP A 410 -5.60 11.71 -11.77
CA TRP A 410 -6.01 11.26 -10.44
C TRP A 410 -4.96 11.48 -9.37
N LEU A 411 -3.69 11.67 -9.77
CA LEU A 411 -2.57 11.77 -8.86
C LEU A 411 -2.46 13.16 -8.27
N GLU A 412 -2.42 13.25 -6.94
CA GLU A 412 -2.16 14.48 -6.18
C GLU A 412 -0.67 14.64 -5.86
N GLU A 413 0.11 13.55 -5.95
CA GLU A 413 1.54 13.52 -5.69
C GLU A 413 2.24 12.50 -6.60
N HIS A 414 3.56 12.50 -6.55
CA HIS A 414 4.36 11.53 -7.32
C HIS A 414 4.18 10.09 -6.83
N GLU A 415 3.58 9.25 -7.67
CA GLU A 415 3.39 7.82 -7.41
C GLU A 415 4.44 6.90 -8.04
N GLY A 416 5.47 7.38 -8.73
CA GLY A 416 6.50 6.59 -9.43
C GLY A 416 6.93 5.30 -8.75
N CYS A 417 7.88 4.55 -9.32
CA CYS A 417 8.14 3.14 -8.95
C CYS A 417 8.61 2.90 -7.50
N LYS A 418 8.96 3.94 -6.74
CA LYS A 418 9.38 3.89 -5.32
C LYS A 418 10.48 2.85 -5.00
N ALA A 419 11.28 2.45 -6.02
CA ALA A 419 12.39 1.51 -5.86
C ALA A 419 13.45 2.07 -4.90
N GLY A 420 13.88 1.26 -3.93
CA GLY A 420 14.81 1.67 -2.87
C GLY A 420 14.18 2.47 -1.73
N GLU A 421 13.01 3.07 -1.93
CA GLU A 421 12.23 3.76 -0.88
C GLU A 421 11.27 2.79 -0.18
N LYS A 422 10.34 2.20 -0.94
CA LYS A 422 9.27 1.31 -0.48
C LYS A 422 9.31 -0.06 -1.16
N ASN A 423 9.90 -0.15 -2.36
CA ASN A 423 9.94 -1.35 -3.17
C ASN A 423 11.35 -1.91 -3.23
N LEU A 424 11.49 -3.22 -3.04
CA LEU A 424 12.75 -3.96 -3.13
C LEU A 424 12.60 -5.17 -4.05
N THR A 425 13.72 -5.69 -4.53
CA THR A 425 13.77 -6.92 -5.33
C THR A 425 14.56 -8.00 -4.61
N TYR A 426 13.97 -9.18 -4.50
CA TYR A 426 14.60 -10.39 -3.98
C TYR A 426 14.91 -11.33 -5.14
N ALA A 427 16.16 -11.70 -5.32
CA ALA A 427 16.64 -12.40 -6.52
C ALA A 427 16.96 -13.89 -6.26
N PRO A 428 17.13 -14.70 -7.33
CA PRO A 428 17.42 -16.14 -7.22
C PRO A 428 18.71 -16.50 -6.46
N ASP A 429 19.60 -15.55 -6.28
CA ASP A 429 20.84 -15.72 -5.50
C ASP A 429 20.63 -15.54 -3.98
N GLY A 430 19.41 -15.22 -3.55
CA GLY A 430 19.06 -14.97 -2.16
C GLY A 430 19.47 -13.59 -1.65
N LYS A 431 19.78 -12.67 -2.57
CA LYS A 431 20.17 -11.28 -2.26
C LYS A 431 19.04 -10.31 -2.56
N LEU A 432 19.09 -9.17 -1.90
CA LEU A 432 18.20 -8.05 -2.12
C LEU A 432 18.86 -6.98 -3.00
N TYR A 433 18.06 -6.36 -3.85
CA TYR A 433 18.44 -5.30 -4.78
C TYR A 433 17.45 -4.14 -4.72
N ILE A 434 17.89 -2.95 -5.11
CA ILE A 434 17.05 -1.75 -5.18
C ILE A 434 15.86 -1.97 -6.14
N CYS A 435 16.12 -2.55 -7.31
CA CYS A 435 15.09 -2.90 -8.29
C CYS A 435 15.54 -4.08 -9.17
N PRO A 436 14.65 -4.68 -9.99
CA PRO A 436 15.00 -5.82 -10.82
C PRO A 436 16.11 -5.53 -11.84
N ALA A 437 16.22 -4.28 -12.33
CA ALA A 437 17.29 -3.89 -13.24
C ALA A 437 18.69 -4.00 -12.59
N TYR A 438 18.81 -3.65 -11.31
CA TYR A 438 20.07 -3.80 -10.58
C TYR A 438 20.54 -5.26 -10.58
N TYR A 439 19.64 -6.20 -10.35
CA TYR A 439 19.99 -7.62 -10.42
C TYR A 439 20.36 -8.06 -11.85
N SER A 440 19.52 -7.76 -12.85
CA SER A 440 19.73 -8.22 -14.24
C SER A 440 20.98 -7.64 -14.88
N GLN A 441 21.36 -6.42 -14.51
CA GLN A 441 22.54 -5.72 -15.04
C GLN A 441 23.81 -5.92 -14.17
N GLY A 442 23.72 -6.76 -13.11
CA GLY A 442 24.88 -7.08 -12.26
C GLY A 442 25.37 -5.90 -11.42
N MET A 443 24.44 -5.01 -11.04
CA MET A 443 24.76 -3.89 -10.13
C MET A 443 24.79 -4.35 -8.66
N GLU A 444 25.15 -3.46 -7.76
CA GLU A 444 25.35 -3.73 -6.35
C GLU A 444 24.09 -4.24 -5.64
N GLU A 445 24.27 -5.26 -4.81
CA GLU A 445 23.27 -5.76 -3.87
C GLU A 445 23.17 -4.85 -2.64
N ILE A 446 22.04 -4.93 -1.93
CA ILE A 446 21.81 -4.20 -0.67
C ILE A 446 21.76 -5.15 0.55
N GLY A 447 22.30 -6.35 0.41
CA GLY A 447 22.34 -7.38 1.45
C GLY A 447 21.39 -8.54 1.19
N ASP A 448 20.89 -9.16 2.25
CA ASP A 448 19.92 -10.26 2.22
C ASP A 448 18.81 -10.04 3.26
N VAL A 449 17.83 -10.97 3.32
CA VAL A 449 16.69 -10.87 4.25
C VAL A 449 17.08 -10.90 5.74
N GLY A 450 18.30 -11.23 6.09
CA GLY A 450 18.84 -11.14 7.46
C GLY A 450 19.53 -9.81 7.76
N SER A 451 19.97 -9.08 6.72
CA SER A 451 20.74 -7.84 6.89
C SER A 451 20.59 -6.96 5.65
N VAL A 452 19.62 -6.05 5.68
CA VAL A 452 19.38 -5.06 4.62
C VAL A 452 20.15 -3.77 4.94
N ASN A 453 20.93 -3.26 3.98
CA ASN A 453 21.65 -2.01 4.10
C ASN A 453 21.55 -1.18 2.82
N ILE A 454 20.70 -0.18 2.84
CA ILE A 454 20.55 0.79 1.75
C ILE A 454 21.31 2.06 2.12
N LEU A 455 22.45 2.27 1.47
CA LEU A 455 23.23 3.49 1.68
C LEU A 455 22.46 4.70 1.15
N ASN A 456 22.43 5.76 1.97
CA ASN A 456 21.73 7.02 1.62
C ASN A 456 20.28 6.80 1.16
N GLN A 457 19.52 5.95 1.85
CA GLN A 457 18.15 5.57 1.50
C GLN A 457 17.23 6.79 1.20
N GLN A 458 17.48 7.92 1.85
CA GLN A 458 16.71 9.15 1.61
C GLN A 458 16.77 9.64 0.15
N LEU A 459 17.85 9.34 -0.60
CA LEU A 459 18.00 9.76 -2.00
C LEU A 459 17.03 9.05 -2.96
N TYR A 460 16.36 7.98 -2.51
CA TYR A 460 15.33 7.30 -3.30
C TYR A 460 13.94 7.92 -3.13
N SER A 461 13.76 8.83 -2.17
CA SER A 461 12.51 9.58 -1.99
C SER A 461 12.47 10.85 -2.83
N VAL A 462 11.31 11.14 -3.44
CA VAL A 462 11.10 12.31 -4.32
C VAL A 462 11.50 13.64 -3.67
N LYS A 463 11.40 13.75 -2.35
CA LYS A 463 11.80 14.93 -1.58
C LYS A 463 13.28 15.30 -1.76
N TYR A 464 14.10 14.34 -2.18
CA TYR A 464 15.53 14.51 -2.43
C TYR A 464 15.90 14.49 -3.92
N PHE A 465 14.91 14.54 -4.81
CA PHE A 465 15.13 14.71 -6.25
C PHE A 465 15.12 16.20 -6.58
N PRO A 466 16.28 16.83 -6.84
CA PRO A 466 16.38 18.29 -6.92
C PRO A 466 15.54 18.90 -8.05
N ILE A 467 15.33 18.17 -9.14
CA ILE A 467 14.50 18.59 -10.27
C ILE A 467 13.02 18.22 -10.01
N CYS A 468 12.77 16.97 -9.62
CA CYS A 468 11.42 16.40 -9.60
C CYS A 468 10.58 16.82 -8.39
N GLN A 469 11.18 17.23 -7.27
CA GLN A 469 10.44 17.62 -6.06
C GLN A 469 9.45 18.79 -6.26
N ASN A 470 9.70 19.62 -7.28
CA ASN A 470 8.87 20.76 -7.63
C ASN A 470 8.14 20.56 -8.98
N CYS A 471 8.19 19.38 -9.57
CA CYS A 471 7.57 19.04 -10.84
C CYS A 471 6.19 18.42 -10.59
N ASP A 472 5.19 18.83 -11.34
CA ASP A 472 3.82 18.32 -11.25
C ASP A 472 3.50 17.21 -12.27
N THR A 473 4.51 16.63 -12.89
CA THR A 473 4.38 15.46 -13.78
C THR A 473 4.33 14.18 -12.96
N TYR A 474 3.23 13.99 -12.22
CA TYR A 474 3.10 12.99 -11.15
C TYR A 474 3.17 11.54 -11.62
N GLN A 475 2.77 11.26 -12.88
CA GLN A 475 2.87 9.93 -13.50
C GLN A 475 4.31 9.53 -13.87
N CYS A 476 5.27 10.46 -13.84
CA CYS A 476 6.65 10.17 -14.21
C CYS A 476 7.27 9.08 -13.32
N GLU A 477 7.78 8.02 -13.91
CA GLU A 477 8.37 6.89 -13.18
C GLU A 477 9.63 7.25 -12.40
N ARG A 478 10.38 8.28 -12.81
CA ARG A 478 11.65 8.70 -12.17
C ARG A 478 12.58 7.51 -11.93
N CYS A 479 12.83 6.70 -12.96
CA CYS A 479 13.50 5.42 -12.85
C CYS A 479 14.92 5.56 -12.29
N VAL A 480 15.13 5.11 -11.06
CA VAL A 480 16.42 5.21 -10.34
C VAL A 480 17.55 4.45 -11.04
N TYR A 481 17.22 3.37 -11.78
CA TYR A 481 18.19 2.66 -12.60
C TYR A 481 18.67 3.50 -13.79
N ILE A 482 17.73 4.09 -14.54
CA ILE A 482 18.05 4.98 -15.66
C ILE A 482 18.81 6.22 -15.16
N ASN A 483 18.38 6.80 -14.06
CA ASN A 483 19.09 7.91 -13.42
C ASN A 483 20.55 7.52 -13.15
N LYS A 484 20.78 6.44 -12.42
CA LYS A 484 22.13 5.97 -12.09
C LYS A 484 22.99 5.68 -13.31
N LEU A 485 22.37 5.08 -14.34
CA LEU A 485 23.08 4.71 -15.58
C LEU A 485 23.56 5.94 -16.37
N TYR A 486 22.74 6.98 -16.49
CA TYR A 486 23.02 8.12 -17.37
C TYR A 486 23.59 9.34 -16.67
N THR A 487 23.25 9.56 -15.39
CA THR A 487 23.72 10.74 -14.63
C THR A 487 24.76 10.40 -13.57
N GLY A 488 24.94 9.11 -13.23
CA GLY A 488 25.76 8.66 -12.11
C GLY A 488 25.06 8.78 -10.75
N GLU A 489 23.89 9.43 -10.67
CA GLU A 489 23.14 9.67 -9.44
C GLU A 489 21.76 9.00 -9.50
N VAL A 490 21.24 8.53 -8.36
CA VAL A 490 19.93 7.85 -8.30
C VAL A 490 18.76 8.84 -8.33
N ASN A 491 18.98 10.08 -7.90
CA ASN A 491 17.97 11.11 -7.68
C ASN A 491 18.03 12.26 -8.70
N VAL A 492 18.73 12.09 -9.81
CA VAL A 492 18.78 13.07 -10.90
C VAL A 492 18.32 12.40 -12.19
N SER A 493 17.15 12.78 -12.69
CA SER A 493 16.62 12.23 -13.93
C SER A 493 17.31 12.83 -15.16
N PRO A 494 17.69 12.00 -16.16
CA PRO A 494 18.26 12.51 -17.40
C PRO A 494 17.21 13.25 -18.22
N GLU A 495 17.66 14.19 -19.04
CA GLU A 495 16.82 15.08 -19.85
C GLU A 495 15.79 14.33 -20.70
N PHE A 496 16.19 13.25 -21.36
CA PHE A 496 15.30 12.49 -22.23
C PHE A 496 14.11 11.87 -21.50
N GLN A 497 14.28 11.47 -20.23
CA GLN A 497 13.20 10.97 -19.39
C GLN A 497 12.21 12.08 -19.03
N CYS A 498 12.72 13.28 -18.72
CA CYS A 498 11.89 14.45 -18.48
C CYS A 498 11.09 14.86 -19.73
N LYS A 499 11.75 14.97 -20.88
CA LYS A 499 11.07 15.29 -22.16
C LYS A 499 9.93 14.32 -22.48
N LYS A 500 10.18 13.00 -22.32
CA LYS A 500 9.16 11.97 -22.50
C LYS A 500 7.95 12.22 -21.60
N ALA A 501 8.17 12.36 -20.29
CA ALA A 501 7.11 12.53 -19.31
C ALA A 501 6.31 13.84 -19.51
N HIS A 502 6.95 14.91 -19.94
CA HIS A 502 6.26 16.18 -20.24
C HIS A 502 5.43 16.11 -21.53
N ILE A 503 5.83 15.31 -22.51
CA ILE A 503 4.99 15.01 -23.69
C ILE A 503 3.73 14.24 -23.24
N GLU A 504 3.88 13.26 -22.40
CA GLU A 504 2.75 12.50 -21.83
C GLU A 504 1.78 13.43 -21.10
N ARG A 505 2.28 14.27 -20.20
CA ARG A 505 1.49 15.28 -19.50
C ARG A 505 0.75 16.24 -20.45
N MET A 506 1.39 16.69 -21.52
CA MET A 506 0.77 17.54 -22.53
C MET A 506 -0.43 16.87 -23.20
N ILE A 507 -0.32 15.57 -23.48
CA ILE A 507 -1.42 14.79 -24.07
C ILE A 507 -2.51 14.52 -23.03
N SER A 508 -2.15 14.34 -21.76
CA SER A 508 -3.13 14.22 -20.67
C SER A 508 -3.96 15.49 -20.49
N LEU A 509 -3.35 16.67 -20.59
CA LEU A 509 -4.07 17.96 -20.61
C LEU A 509 -5.06 18.05 -21.78
N TYR A 510 -4.71 17.50 -22.93
CA TYR A 510 -5.63 17.42 -24.07
C TYR A 510 -6.82 16.50 -23.73
N ILE A 511 -6.60 15.32 -23.16
CA ILE A 511 -7.69 14.42 -22.71
C ILE A 511 -8.61 15.15 -21.74
N GLN A 512 -8.06 15.76 -20.70
CA GLN A 512 -8.82 16.52 -19.71
C GLN A 512 -9.69 17.59 -20.38
N SER A 513 -9.11 18.39 -21.28
CA SER A 513 -9.83 19.49 -21.93
C SER A 513 -10.98 19.00 -22.82
N GLU A 514 -10.88 17.84 -23.44
CA GLU A 514 -11.95 17.27 -24.27
C GLU A 514 -13.09 16.67 -23.40
N ILE A 515 -12.73 16.00 -22.29
CA ILE A 515 -13.72 15.49 -21.32
C ILE A 515 -14.50 16.65 -20.68
N GLU A 516 -13.83 17.72 -20.27
CA GLU A 516 -14.49 18.92 -19.71
C GLU A 516 -15.47 19.57 -20.71
N LYS A 517 -15.14 19.61 -22.01
CA LYS A 517 -16.03 20.15 -23.05
C LYS A 517 -17.29 19.30 -23.28
N SER A 518 -17.20 17.98 -23.10
CA SER A 518 -18.35 17.10 -23.26
C SER A 518 -19.37 17.23 -22.12
N GLY A 519 -19.00 17.88 -21.03
CA GLY A 519 -19.83 17.99 -19.82
C GLY A 519 -19.92 16.70 -19.00
N GLU A 520 -19.26 15.65 -19.42
CA GLU A 520 -19.10 14.41 -18.65
C GLU A 520 -17.89 14.57 -17.72
N VAL A 521 -18.18 14.87 -16.47
CA VAL A 521 -17.19 14.80 -15.39
C VAL A 521 -17.23 13.38 -14.87
N LEU A 522 -16.37 12.51 -15.37
CA LEU A 522 -16.20 11.16 -14.84
C LEU A 522 -15.73 11.23 -13.39
N HIS A 523 -14.93 12.24 -13.06
CA HIS A 523 -14.45 12.56 -11.71
C HIS A 523 -14.11 14.05 -11.63
N HIS A 524 -13.88 14.58 -10.42
CA HIS A 524 -13.41 15.95 -10.24
C HIS A 524 -11.93 16.01 -10.62
N LEU A 525 -11.63 16.50 -11.82
CA LEU A 525 -10.27 16.66 -12.32
C LEU A 525 -9.76 18.06 -11.97
N ASP A 526 -8.76 18.14 -11.11
CA ASP A 526 -8.08 19.39 -10.83
C ASP A 526 -7.32 19.88 -12.08
N LYS A 527 -7.23 21.19 -12.22
CA LYS A 527 -6.47 21.79 -13.31
C LYS A 527 -5.00 21.46 -13.16
N ILE A 528 -4.46 20.76 -14.17
CA ILE A 528 -3.03 20.45 -14.23
C ILE A 528 -2.28 21.68 -14.75
N GLU A 529 -1.33 22.21 -13.98
CA GLU A 529 -0.46 23.31 -14.40
C GLU A 529 0.81 22.77 -15.05
N TYR A 530 1.25 23.43 -16.11
CA TYR A 530 2.54 23.12 -16.70
C TYR A 530 3.67 23.69 -15.83
N LEU A 531 4.56 22.81 -15.40
CA LEU A 531 5.78 23.20 -14.68
C LEU A 531 7.01 22.71 -15.46
N ASP A 532 7.86 23.63 -15.90
CA ASP A 532 9.14 23.28 -16.50
C ASP A 532 10.10 22.71 -15.45
N PRO A 533 10.51 21.42 -15.56
CA PRO A 533 11.40 20.81 -14.58
C PRO A 533 12.79 21.45 -14.54
N TYR A 534 13.17 22.19 -15.60
CA TYR A 534 14.44 22.91 -15.67
C TYR A 534 14.38 24.34 -15.14
N SER A 535 13.20 24.85 -14.78
CA SER A 535 13.06 26.23 -14.27
C SER A 535 13.95 26.47 -13.04
N CYS A 536 14.05 25.51 -12.13
CA CYS A 536 14.92 25.62 -10.96
C CYS A 536 16.40 25.60 -11.32
N LEU A 537 16.81 24.82 -12.33
CA LEU A 537 18.21 24.78 -12.81
C LEU A 537 18.56 26.07 -13.56
N LYS A 538 17.63 26.60 -14.38
CA LYS A 538 17.79 27.86 -15.10
C LYS A 538 17.99 29.02 -14.13
N HIS A 539 17.17 29.09 -13.07
CA HIS A 539 17.33 30.10 -12.02
C HIS A 539 18.68 29.98 -11.29
N ASN A 540 19.08 28.76 -10.93
CA ASN A 540 20.38 28.53 -10.28
C ASN A 540 21.55 28.82 -11.23
N SER A 541 21.44 28.54 -12.54
CA SER A 541 22.49 28.84 -13.52
C SER A 541 22.67 30.34 -13.75
N GLU A 542 21.58 31.12 -13.71
CA GLU A 542 21.63 32.57 -13.75
C GLU A 542 22.39 33.14 -12.54
N LEU A 543 22.13 32.58 -11.33
CA LEU A 543 22.81 32.98 -10.10
C LEU A 543 24.32 32.69 -10.11
N ILE A 544 24.76 31.64 -10.79
CA ILE A 544 26.18 31.25 -10.87
C ILE A 544 26.84 31.65 -12.20
N GLY A 545 26.12 32.40 -13.07
CA GLY A 545 26.66 32.90 -14.35
C GLY A 545 26.85 31.84 -15.44
N MET A 546 26.17 30.70 -15.36
CA MET A 546 26.18 29.66 -16.38
C MET A 546 25.03 29.87 -17.38
N SER A 547 25.33 29.87 -18.68
CA SER A 547 24.28 29.86 -19.71
C SER A 547 23.74 28.44 -19.89
N VAL A 548 22.45 28.23 -19.67
CA VAL A 548 21.75 27.02 -20.11
C VAL A 548 21.26 27.29 -21.54
N GLY A 549 21.65 26.43 -22.50
CA GLY A 549 21.32 26.62 -23.91
C GLY A 549 19.80 26.69 -24.16
N ASP A 550 19.41 27.58 -25.06
CA ASP A 550 18.00 27.92 -25.40
C ASP A 550 17.29 26.86 -26.30
N ASP A 551 17.80 25.62 -26.37
CA ASP A 551 17.38 24.61 -27.37
C ASP A 551 16.04 23.90 -27.06
N LEU A 552 15.15 24.46 -26.22
CA LEU A 552 13.88 23.83 -25.87
C LEU A 552 12.65 24.34 -26.68
N ASN A 553 12.86 25.20 -27.68
CA ASN A 553 11.77 25.80 -28.47
C ASN A 553 11.66 25.30 -29.93
N GLU A 554 12.26 24.16 -30.30
CA GLU A 554 12.02 23.53 -31.62
C GLU A 554 11.29 22.17 -31.49
#